data_1d03af97168fbf65c8543868fc96da46
#
_entry.id   1d03af97168fbf65c8543868fc96da46
#
_cell.length_a   1.000
_cell.length_b   1.000
_cell.length_c   1.000
_cell.angle_alpha   90.00
_cell.angle_beta   90.00
_cell.angle_gamma   90.00
#
_symmetry.space_group_name_H-M   'P 1'
#
loop_
_entity.id
_entity.type
_entity.pdbx_description
1 polymer ?
#
loop_
_entity_poly.entity_id
_entity_poly.type
_entity_poly.pdbx_seq_one_letter_code
_entity_poly.pdbx_strand_id
1 'polypeptide(L)'
;MAKIIGIDLGTTNSCVAIMEGGKPKVIENSEGARTTPSVVAYAEDGEVLVGAPAKRQAVTNAKNTIYAVKRLIGRKFDEKETQKDVKLMPYQIARADNGDAWVEVRGKKIAPQQVSAETLRKMKKTAEDYLGETVSEAVITVPAYFNDSQRQATKDAGRIAGLDVKRIINEPTAAALAFGLDKGLKKDMKVAVYDLGGGTFDISIIEIAAVEGEKQFEVLSTNGDTFLGGEDFDQRIIDYVVTEFKKDQGVDLSKDVLALQRLKESAEKAKIELSSSQQTEINLPYITADQTGPKHLAIKLTRAKFESLVDDLIEKTIEPCRIAIKDAGVKVAELDDVILVGGQTRMPKVIDKVRELFGKEPRKDVNPDEAVAVGAAVQAGVLKGDVKDVLLLDVTPLSLGIETLGGVMTKLIQKNTTVPTKAQQVFSTADDNQNAVTIHVLQGERDMASGNKSLGQFNLTDIPPAPRGMPQIEVTFDIDANGILHVGAKDKATGKENKIKIQASSGLTEAEIQRMVKDAEAHAEED
;
A
#
# COMPACT_ATOMS: atom_id res chain seq x y z
N MET A 1 28.12 11.69 -6.04
CA MET A 1 26.87 11.91 -5.28
C MET A 1 26.13 10.62 -5.16
N ALA A 2 25.65 10.30 -3.96
CA ALA A 2 24.88 9.08 -3.69
C ALA A 2 23.60 9.07 -4.53
N LYS A 3 23.21 7.92 -5.07
CA LYS A 3 21.97 7.73 -5.82
C LYS A 3 20.78 7.61 -4.88
N ILE A 4 19.64 8.15 -5.30
CA ILE A 4 18.37 7.93 -4.62
C ILE A 4 17.62 6.87 -5.42
N ILE A 5 17.23 5.78 -4.77
CA ILE A 5 16.50 4.69 -5.43
C ILE A 5 15.00 4.88 -5.29
N GLY A 6 14.25 4.37 -6.25
CA GLY A 6 12.79 4.32 -6.20
C GLY A 6 12.33 2.91 -5.88
N ILE A 7 11.48 2.77 -4.87
CA ILE A 7 10.97 1.47 -4.44
C ILE A 7 9.46 1.45 -4.47
N ASP A 8 8.92 0.47 -5.19
CA ASP A 8 7.53 0.04 -5.06
C ASP A 8 7.48 -1.05 -3.98
N LEU A 9 7.02 -0.70 -2.79
CA LEU A 9 6.81 -1.65 -1.71
C LEU A 9 5.38 -2.20 -1.81
N GLY A 10 5.20 -3.20 -2.67
CA GLY A 10 3.88 -3.77 -2.95
C GLY A 10 3.40 -4.77 -1.90
N THR A 11 2.10 -4.97 -1.83
CA THR A 11 1.49 -5.98 -0.94
C THR A 11 1.97 -7.39 -1.29
N THR A 12 2.05 -7.70 -2.56
CA THR A 12 2.42 -9.04 -3.07
C THR A 12 3.84 -9.07 -3.62
N ASN A 13 4.22 -8.06 -4.39
CA ASN A 13 5.55 -7.96 -5.01
C ASN A 13 6.11 -6.56 -4.84
N SER A 14 7.43 -6.48 -4.72
CA SER A 14 8.17 -5.23 -4.62
C SER A 14 9.13 -5.10 -5.81
N CYS A 15 9.50 -3.87 -6.13
CA CYS A 15 10.33 -3.57 -7.28
C CYS A 15 11.21 -2.36 -6.98
N VAL A 16 12.45 -2.37 -7.45
CA VAL A 16 13.37 -1.24 -7.29
C VAL A 16 13.86 -0.74 -8.64
N ALA A 17 13.92 0.57 -8.79
CA ALA A 17 14.40 1.22 -10.00
C ALA A 17 15.27 2.44 -9.67
N ILE A 18 16.09 2.82 -10.63
CA ILE A 18 16.98 4.01 -10.54
C ILE A 18 16.90 4.80 -11.83
N MET A 19 17.29 6.08 -11.76
CA MET A 19 17.54 6.89 -12.95
C MET A 19 18.99 6.66 -13.39
N GLU A 20 19.17 6.29 -14.64
CA GLU A 20 20.48 6.05 -15.24
C GLU A 20 20.50 6.65 -16.64
N GLY A 21 21.38 7.62 -16.85
CA GLY A 21 21.48 8.31 -18.13
C GLY A 21 20.21 9.06 -18.55
N GLY A 22 19.46 9.59 -17.59
CA GLY A 22 18.20 10.30 -17.83
C GLY A 22 16.99 9.40 -18.06
N LYS A 23 17.16 8.09 -17.91
CA LYS A 23 16.08 7.10 -18.10
C LYS A 23 15.92 6.22 -16.84
N PRO A 24 14.68 5.83 -16.49
CA PRO A 24 14.46 4.88 -15.40
C PRO A 24 14.89 3.48 -15.82
N LYS A 25 15.52 2.77 -14.89
CA LYS A 25 15.93 1.38 -15.09
C LYS A 25 15.49 0.55 -13.90
N VAL A 26 14.73 -0.51 -14.14
CA VAL A 26 14.38 -1.51 -13.15
C VAL A 26 15.57 -2.44 -12.94
N ILE A 27 15.90 -2.74 -11.68
CA ILE A 27 17.06 -3.55 -11.33
C ILE A 27 16.63 -4.97 -11.04
N GLU A 28 17.32 -5.93 -11.65
CA GLU A 28 17.12 -7.36 -11.36
C GLU A 28 17.71 -7.72 -10.00
N ASN A 29 17.01 -8.57 -9.25
CA ASN A 29 17.48 -9.08 -7.97
C ASN A 29 18.50 -10.22 -8.15
N SER A 30 19.01 -10.74 -7.03
CA SER A 30 20.02 -11.83 -7.04
C SER A 30 19.52 -13.12 -7.69
N GLU A 31 18.21 -13.30 -7.82
CA GLU A 31 17.57 -14.44 -8.49
C GLU A 31 17.32 -14.17 -9.98
N GLY A 32 17.74 -13.02 -10.49
CA GLY A 32 17.54 -12.63 -11.89
C GLY A 32 16.15 -12.12 -12.21
N ALA A 33 15.31 -11.85 -11.22
CA ALA A 33 13.95 -11.38 -11.41
C ALA A 33 13.87 -9.85 -11.23
N ARG A 34 12.96 -9.23 -11.98
CA ARG A 34 12.74 -7.77 -11.93
C ARG A 34 11.81 -7.34 -10.79
N THR A 35 11.04 -8.30 -10.26
CA THR A 35 10.21 -8.09 -9.07
C THR A 35 10.60 -9.11 -8.00
N THR A 36 10.38 -8.73 -6.75
CA THR A 36 10.70 -9.57 -5.59
C THR A 36 9.40 -9.81 -4.81
N PRO A 37 9.02 -11.06 -4.55
CA PRO A 37 7.87 -11.33 -3.69
C PRO A 37 8.03 -10.66 -2.32
N SER A 38 6.99 -9.97 -1.86
CA SER A 38 6.97 -9.32 -0.55
C SER A 38 6.67 -10.36 0.54
N VAL A 39 7.55 -11.35 0.63
CA VAL A 39 7.44 -12.50 1.54
C VAL A 39 8.71 -12.61 2.36
N VAL A 40 8.57 -12.75 3.67
CA VAL A 40 9.68 -12.85 4.61
C VAL A 40 9.48 -14.09 5.46
N ALA A 41 10.46 -14.98 5.48
CA ALA A 41 10.42 -16.21 6.27
C ALA A 41 11.51 -16.20 7.33
N TYR A 42 11.14 -16.67 8.51
CA TYR A 42 12.02 -16.76 9.67
C TYR A 42 12.34 -18.23 9.95
N ALA A 43 13.54 -18.64 9.62
CA ALA A 43 13.98 -20.02 9.74
C ALA A 43 14.34 -20.39 11.18
N GLU A 44 14.37 -21.69 11.45
CA GLU A 44 14.66 -22.24 12.79
C GLU A 44 16.05 -21.85 13.30
N ASP A 45 17.03 -21.75 12.40
CA ASP A 45 18.41 -21.39 12.70
C ASP A 45 18.64 -19.88 12.88
N GLY A 46 17.55 -19.07 12.78
CA GLY A 46 17.63 -17.62 12.88
C GLY A 46 17.86 -16.91 11.55
N GLU A 47 18.03 -17.64 10.45
CA GLU A 47 18.14 -17.05 9.11
C GLU A 47 16.83 -16.40 8.69
N VAL A 48 16.92 -15.24 8.03
CA VAL A 48 15.77 -14.54 7.46
C VAL A 48 15.84 -14.64 5.94
N LEU A 49 14.82 -15.24 5.34
CA LEU A 49 14.70 -15.35 3.89
C LEU A 49 13.75 -14.29 3.37
N VAL A 50 14.07 -13.68 2.25
CA VAL A 50 13.24 -12.64 1.64
C VAL A 50 13.03 -12.93 0.15
N GLY A 51 11.79 -12.77 -0.32
CA GLY A 51 11.46 -12.91 -1.72
C GLY A 51 11.19 -14.35 -2.14
N ALA A 52 11.69 -14.74 -3.31
CA ALA A 52 11.44 -16.07 -3.88
C ALA A 52 11.91 -17.20 -2.94
N PRO A 53 13.08 -17.14 -2.30
CA PRO A 53 13.45 -18.19 -1.33
C PRO A 53 12.47 -18.34 -0.18
N ALA A 54 11.93 -17.23 0.33
CA ALA A 54 10.91 -17.26 1.39
C ALA A 54 9.61 -17.89 0.89
N LYS A 55 9.18 -17.53 -0.30
CA LYS A 55 7.96 -18.06 -0.90
C LYS A 55 8.04 -19.56 -1.15
N ARG A 56 9.19 -20.06 -1.61
CA ARG A 56 9.38 -21.49 -1.92
C ARG A 56 9.28 -22.41 -0.70
N GLN A 57 9.69 -21.94 0.49
CA GLN A 57 9.65 -22.74 1.72
C GLN A 57 8.38 -22.49 2.56
N ALA A 58 7.45 -21.66 2.10
CA ALA A 58 6.27 -21.28 2.85
C ALA A 58 5.44 -22.48 3.32
N VAL A 59 5.30 -23.48 2.50
CA VAL A 59 4.50 -24.67 2.80
C VAL A 59 5.02 -25.43 4.03
N THR A 60 6.34 -25.48 4.21
CA THR A 60 6.97 -26.20 5.33
C THR A 60 7.19 -25.30 6.56
N ASN A 61 6.90 -24.01 6.46
CA ASN A 61 7.12 -23.03 7.51
C ASN A 61 6.01 -21.97 7.52
N ALA A 62 4.77 -22.38 7.32
CA ALA A 62 3.64 -21.47 7.12
C ALA A 62 3.44 -20.48 8.27
N LYS A 63 3.65 -20.91 9.52
CA LYS A 63 3.45 -20.06 10.70
C LYS A 63 4.51 -18.95 10.85
N ASN A 64 5.66 -19.10 10.22
CA ASN A 64 6.77 -18.16 10.31
C ASN A 64 7.15 -17.56 8.97
N THR A 65 6.26 -17.64 8.00
CA THR A 65 6.40 -17.01 6.68
C THR A 65 5.34 -15.92 6.56
N ILE A 66 5.80 -14.67 6.55
CA ILE A 66 4.92 -13.51 6.59
C ILE A 66 4.79 -12.94 5.18
N TYR A 67 3.55 -12.78 4.73
CA TYR A 67 3.21 -12.13 3.47
C TYR A 67 2.01 -11.21 3.67
N ALA A 68 1.80 -10.32 2.72
CA ALA A 68 0.72 -9.31 2.78
C ALA A 68 0.78 -8.44 4.04
N VAL A 69 1.96 -8.25 4.61
CA VAL A 69 2.14 -7.48 5.86
C VAL A 69 1.79 -6.01 5.69
N LYS A 70 1.81 -5.51 4.46
CA LYS A 70 1.37 -4.15 4.13
C LYS A 70 -0.07 -3.87 4.59
N ARG A 71 -0.92 -4.89 4.67
CA ARG A 71 -2.28 -4.78 5.19
C ARG A 71 -2.33 -4.45 6.68
N LEU A 72 -1.27 -4.79 7.42
CA LEU A 72 -1.19 -4.61 8.87
C LEU A 72 -0.44 -3.33 9.26
N ILE A 73 0.37 -2.80 8.36
CA ILE A 73 1.23 -1.67 8.67
C ILE A 73 0.41 -0.44 9.05
N GLY A 74 0.72 0.17 10.20
CA GLY A 74 0.01 1.34 10.69
C GLY A 74 -1.41 1.08 11.18
N ARG A 75 -1.81 -0.17 11.38
CA ARG A 75 -3.16 -0.54 11.82
C ARG A 75 -3.19 -1.02 13.26
N LYS A 76 -4.35 -0.85 13.88
CA LYS A 76 -4.64 -1.39 15.22
C LYS A 76 -5.21 -2.79 15.11
N PHE A 77 -4.92 -3.61 16.12
CA PHE A 77 -5.39 -5.01 16.17
C PHE A 77 -6.92 -5.13 16.12
N ASP A 78 -7.63 -4.23 16.80
CA ASP A 78 -9.10 -4.29 16.91
C ASP A 78 -9.84 -3.73 15.69
N GLU A 79 -9.15 -3.17 14.71
CA GLU A 79 -9.79 -2.69 13.48
C GLU A 79 -10.44 -3.85 12.71
N LYS A 80 -11.58 -3.60 12.07
CA LYS A 80 -12.32 -4.61 11.30
C LYS A 80 -11.47 -5.27 10.22
N GLU A 81 -10.69 -4.48 9.50
CA GLU A 81 -9.81 -4.97 8.44
C GLU A 81 -8.75 -5.92 8.99
N THR A 82 -8.17 -5.56 10.13
CA THR A 82 -7.20 -6.42 10.83
C THR A 82 -7.82 -7.73 11.25
N GLN A 83 -9.05 -7.70 11.80
CA GLN A 83 -9.74 -8.90 12.26
C GLN A 83 -10.07 -9.87 11.11
N LYS A 84 -10.29 -9.37 9.90
CA LYS A 84 -10.42 -10.22 8.71
C LYS A 84 -9.13 -10.97 8.42
N ASP A 85 -8.00 -10.28 8.48
CA ASP A 85 -6.69 -10.88 8.26
C ASP A 85 -6.32 -11.90 9.36
N VAL A 86 -6.70 -11.65 10.60
CA VAL A 86 -6.51 -12.60 11.72
C VAL A 86 -7.12 -13.96 11.37
N LYS A 87 -8.27 -13.97 10.72
CA LYS A 87 -8.99 -15.19 10.35
C LYS A 87 -8.43 -15.86 9.10
N LEU A 88 -7.83 -15.07 8.19
CA LEU A 88 -7.40 -15.55 6.87
C LEU A 88 -5.95 -16.01 6.83
N MET A 89 -5.07 -15.40 7.63
CA MET A 89 -3.64 -15.65 7.51
C MET A 89 -3.20 -16.91 8.26
N PRO A 90 -2.27 -17.70 7.69
CA PRO A 90 -1.74 -18.88 8.35
C PRO A 90 -0.78 -18.55 9.50
N TYR A 91 -0.19 -17.37 9.50
CA TYR A 91 0.64 -16.87 10.59
C TYR A 91 -0.23 -16.14 11.62
N GLN A 92 0.27 -16.01 12.83
CA GLN A 92 -0.48 -15.38 13.91
C GLN A 92 -0.30 -13.87 13.92
N ILE A 93 -1.42 -13.15 13.94
CA ILE A 93 -1.46 -11.71 14.15
C ILE A 93 -1.82 -11.49 15.61
N ALA A 94 -1.05 -10.68 16.32
CA ALA A 94 -1.17 -10.46 17.74
C ALA A 94 -1.32 -8.97 18.07
N ARG A 95 -1.91 -8.69 19.22
CA ARG A 95 -2.02 -7.34 19.74
C ARG A 95 -0.70 -6.96 20.42
N ALA A 96 -0.08 -5.85 20.03
CA ALA A 96 1.04 -5.26 20.74
C ALA A 96 0.55 -4.52 22.00
N ASP A 97 1.47 -4.17 22.90
CA ASP A 97 1.14 -3.47 24.15
C ASP A 97 0.41 -2.14 23.92
N ASN A 98 0.70 -1.46 22.83
CA ASN A 98 0.04 -0.21 22.44
C ASN A 98 -1.25 -0.41 21.64
N GLY A 99 -1.66 -1.66 21.39
CA GLY A 99 -2.85 -2.00 20.60
C GLY A 99 -2.62 -2.15 19.11
N ASP A 100 -1.40 -1.98 18.62
CA ASP A 100 -1.09 -2.17 17.20
C ASP A 100 -1.21 -3.65 16.80
N ALA A 101 -1.46 -3.87 15.50
CA ALA A 101 -1.42 -5.21 14.92
C ALA A 101 0.03 -5.59 14.64
N TRP A 102 0.54 -6.57 15.35
CA TRP A 102 1.87 -7.14 15.16
C TRP A 102 1.74 -8.59 14.71
N VAL A 103 2.82 -9.17 14.25
CA VAL A 103 2.86 -10.60 13.88
C VAL A 103 3.72 -11.36 14.88
N GLU A 104 3.42 -12.64 15.05
CA GLU A 104 4.19 -13.52 15.93
C GLU A 104 4.99 -14.50 15.10
N VAL A 105 6.31 -14.50 15.26
CA VAL A 105 7.23 -15.41 14.58
C VAL A 105 8.19 -16.00 15.62
N ARG A 106 8.35 -17.32 15.57
CA ARG A 106 9.25 -18.04 16.49
C ARG A 106 9.02 -17.66 17.96
N GLY A 107 7.75 -17.45 18.34
CA GLY A 107 7.39 -17.09 19.71
C GLY A 107 7.62 -15.63 20.10
N LYS A 108 8.02 -14.78 19.15
CA LYS A 108 8.24 -13.35 19.37
C LYS A 108 7.26 -12.50 18.59
N LYS A 109 6.80 -11.42 19.22
CA LYS A 109 5.98 -10.41 18.55
C LYS A 109 6.89 -9.42 17.85
N ILE A 110 6.68 -9.22 16.55
CA ILE A 110 7.42 -8.25 15.76
C ILE A 110 6.47 -7.31 15.02
N ALA A 111 6.91 -6.07 14.84
CA ALA A 111 6.11 -5.05 14.17
C ALA A 111 6.07 -5.29 12.65
N PRO A 112 4.94 -4.95 11.98
CA PRO A 112 4.88 -4.97 10.52
C PRO A 112 5.99 -4.15 9.86
N GLN A 113 6.38 -3.02 10.45
CA GLN A 113 7.49 -2.19 9.97
C GLN A 113 8.80 -2.97 9.92
N GLN A 114 9.02 -3.83 10.90
CA GLN A 114 10.22 -4.66 10.97
C GLN A 114 10.23 -5.72 9.87
N VAL A 115 9.09 -6.32 9.57
CA VAL A 115 8.94 -7.29 8.48
C VAL A 115 9.13 -6.58 7.13
N SER A 116 8.46 -5.45 6.93
CA SER A 116 8.60 -4.66 5.69
C SER A 116 10.03 -4.17 5.50
N ALA A 117 10.75 -3.88 6.58
CA ALA A 117 12.15 -3.49 6.52
C ALA A 117 13.04 -4.59 5.92
N GLU A 118 12.71 -5.85 6.14
CA GLU A 118 13.45 -6.97 5.52
C GLU A 118 13.31 -6.94 3.99
N THR A 119 12.10 -6.70 3.49
CA THR A 119 11.87 -6.52 2.05
C THR A 119 12.62 -5.30 1.51
N LEU A 120 12.55 -4.18 2.22
CA LEU A 120 13.26 -2.96 1.83
C LEU A 120 14.77 -3.15 1.82
N ARG A 121 15.31 -3.93 2.77
CA ARG A 121 16.73 -4.27 2.79
C ARG A 121 17.15 -5.08 1.58
N LYS A 122 16.30 -6.01 1.14
CA LYS A 122 16.52 -6.76 -0.10
C LYS A 122 16.55 -5.81 -1.30
N MET A 123 15.65 -4.83 -1.36
CA MET A 123 15.63 -3.84 -2.43
C MET A 123 16.89 -2.95 -2.41
N LYS A 124 17.28 -2.52 -1.22
CA LYS A 124 18.52 -1.75 -1.02
C LYS A 124 19.75 -2.52 -1.51
N LYS A 125 19.88 -3.77 -1.09
CA LYS A 125 20.99 -4.64 -1.50
C LYS A 125 21.00 -4.89 -3.01
N THR A 126 19.83 -5.12 -3.60
CA THR A 126 19.68 -5.30 -5.04
C THR A 126 20.24 -4.08 -5.79
N ALA A 127 19.91 -2.87 -5.33
CA ALA A 127 20.44 -1.64 -5.91
C ALA A 127 21.94 -1.48 -5.70
N GLU A 128 22.42 -1.79 -4.49
CA GLU A 128 23.85 -1.70 -4.15
C GLU A 128 24.71 -2.65 -4.98
N ASP A 129 24.24 -3.88 -5.17
CA ASP A 129 24.95 -4.88 -5.99
C ASP A 129 25.07 -4.44 -7.45
N TYR A 130 24.03 -3.82 -7.97
CA TYR A 130 24.04 -3.29 -9.33
C TYR A 130 24.95 -2.06 -9.47
N LEU A 131 24.87 -1.12 -8.52
CA LEU A 131 25.60 0.13 -8.58
C LEU A 131 27.07 0.00 -8.16
N GLY A 132 27.41 -1.04 -7.39
CA GLY A 132 28.73 -1.21 -6.81
C GLY A 132 29.07 -0.18 -5.72
N GLU A 133 28.04 0.43 -5.12
CA GLU A 133 28.20 1.43 -4.06
C GLU A 133 27.08 1.33 -3.04
N THR A 134 27.29 1.93 -1.86
CA THR A 134 26.27 1.97 -0.80
C THR A 134 25.12 2.91 -1.20
N VAL A 135 23.89 2.47 -0.96
CA VAL A 135 22.67 3.25 -1.15
C VAL A 135 22.10 3.60 0.22
N SER A 136 21.87 4.88 0.47
CA SER A 136 21.35 5.36 1.75
C SER A 136 20.04 6.12 1.65
N GLU A 137 19.58 6.45 0.45
CA GLU A 137 18.40 7.29 0.24
C GLU A 137 17.41 6.64 -0.71
N ALA A 138 16.12 6.80 -0.44
CA ALA A 138 15.06 6.19 -1.24
C ALA A 138 13.80 7.05 -1.29
N VAL A 139 13.04 6.88 -2.37
CA VAL A 139 11.64 7.26 -2.49
C VAL A 139 10.85 5.96 -2.40
N ILE A 140 9.87 5.91 -1.52
CA ILE A 140 9.02 4.72 -1.32
C ILE A 140 7.58 5.09 -1.63
N THR A 141 6.85 4.19 -2.28
CA THR A 141 5.47 4.41 -2.68
C THR A 141 4.48 3.82 -1.68
N VAL A 142 3.31 4.45 -1.58
CA VAL A 142 2.19 3.98 -0.76
C VAL A 142 0.89 4.16 -1.54
N PRO A 143 -0.15 3.36 -1.24
CA PRO A 143 -1.47 3.61 -1.81
C PRO A 143 -1.97 5.02 -1.46
N ALA A 144 -2.70 5.65 -2.37
CA ALA A 144 -3.20 7.01 -2.15
C ALA A 144 -4.11 7.12 -0.92
N TYR A 145 -4.79 6.03 -0.55
CA TYR A 145 -5.68 6.01 0.63
C TYR A 145 -4.96 5.78 1.95
N PHE A 146 -3.65 5.54 1.97
CA PHE A 146 -2.92 5.39 3.24
C PHE A 146 -3.09 6.63 4.10
N ASN A 147 -3.45 6.41 5.36
CA ASN A 147 -3.54 7.48 6.35
C ASN A 147 -2.14 7.84 6.87
N ASP A 148 -2.07 8.89 7.70
CA ASP A 148 -0.80 9.36 8.27
C ASP A 148 -0.03 8.28 8.99
N SER A 149 -0.77 7.45 9.65
CA SER A 149 -0.28 6.33 10.42
C SER A 149 0.47 5.32 9.57
N GLN A 150 -0.14 4.94 8.48
CA GLN A 150 0.43 3.98 7.55
C GLN A 150 1.63 4.59 6.79
N ARG A 151 1.58 5.87 6.48
CA ARG A 151 2.67 6.62 5.86
C ARG A 151 3.88 6.72 6.79
N GLN A 152 3.65 7.07 8.05
CA GLN A 152 4.71 7.14 9.04
C GLN A 152 5.32 5.75 9.29
N ALA A 153 4.50 4.71 9.39
CA ALA A 153 4.97 3.34 9.57
C ALA A 153 5.83 2.86 8.39
N THR A 154 5.46 3.24 7.16
CA THR A 154 6.26 2.93 5.97
C THR A 154 7.60 3.65 6.02
N LYS A 155 7.62 4.90 6.44
CA LYS A 155 8.85 5.68 6.63
C LYS A 155 9.75 5.05 7.69
N ASP A 156 9.16 4.59 8.80
CA ASP A 156 9.87 3.88 9.87
C ASP A 156 10.49 2.58 9.35
N ALA A 157 9.76 1.83 8.52
CA ALA A 157 10.28 0.61 7.90
C ALA A 157 11.52 0.89 7.04
N GLY A 158 11.50 1.96 6.27
CA GLY A 158 12.65 2.41 5.49
C GLY A 158 13.85 2.71 6.38
N ARG A 159 13.61 3.39 7.46
CA ARG A 159 14.64 3.76 8.44
C ARG A 159 15.26 2.52 9.11
N ILE A 160 14.44 1.55 9.49
CA ILE A 160 14.91 0.26 10.05
C ILE A 160 15.78 -0.48 9.02
N ALA A 161 15.45 -0.37 7.75
CA ALA A 161 16.23 -0.98 6.65
C ALA A 161 17.54 -0.24 6.33
N GLY A 162 17.80 0.88 6.98
CA GLY A 162 19.01 1.69 6.73
C GLY A 162 18.85 2.69 5.60
N LEU A 163 17.60 3.10 5.29
CA LEU A 163 17.29 4.07 4.25
C LEU A 163 16.77 5.38 4.85
N ASP A 164 17.32 6.48 4.39
CA ASP A 164 16.73 7.80 4.60
C ASP A 164 15.66 8.00 3.53
N VAL A 165 14.40 7.92 3.93
CA VAL A 165 13.25 8.06 3.03
C VAL A 165 13.05 9.54 2.73
N LYS A 166 13.49 9.96 1.56
CA LYS A 166 13.43 11.36 1.13
C LYS A 166 12.02 11.79 0.82
N ARG A 167 11.21 10.87 0.30
CA ARG A 167 9.82 11.14 -0.02
C ARG A 167 9.01 9.85 -0.01
N ILE A 168 7.77 9.97 0.44
CA ILE A 168 6.72 8.97 0.26
C ILE A 168 5.77 9.54 -0.78
N ILE A 169 5.53 8.81 -1.87
CA ILE A 169 4.63 9.26 -2.93
C ILE A 169 3.50 8.26 -3.13
N ASN A 170 2.39 8.75 -3.62
CA ASN A 170 1.25 7.90 -3.91
C ASN A 170 1.50 7.04 -5.16
N GLU A 171 1.13 5.77 -5.09
CA GLU A 171 1.31 4.82 -6.18
C GLU A 171 0.70 5.27 -7.50
N PRO A 172 -0.53 5.84 -7.54
CA PRO A 172 -1.10 6.30 -8.80
C PRO A 172 -0.33 7.48 -9.42
N THR A 173 0.22 8.36 -8.60
CA THR A 173 1.06 9.46 -9.08
C THR A 173 2.36 8.91 -9.71
N ALA A 174 2.98 7.96 -9.04
CA ALA A 174 4.18 7.29 -9.56
C ALA A 174 3.87 6.61 -10.91
N ALA A 175 2.74 5.90 -11.00
CA ALA A 175 2.33 5.26 -12.25
C ALA A 175 2.15 6.27 -13.38
N ALA A 176 1.51 7.41 -13.11
CA ALA A 176 1.33 8.46 -14.11
C ALA A 176 2.69 8.99 -14.62
N LEU A 177 3.65 9.16 -13.74
CA LEU A 177 5.01 9.55 -14.12
C LEU A 177 5.67 8.50 -15.02
N ALA A 178 5.48 7.22 -14.72
CA ALA A 178 6.05 6.12 -15.49
C ALA A 178 5.54 6.08 -16.94
N PHE A 179 4.27 6.43 -17.16
CA PHE A 179 3.68 6.48 -18.49
C PHE A 179 4.09 7.74 -19.28
N GLY A 180 4.91 8.62 -18.68
CA GLY A 180 5.42 9.81 -19.35
C GLY A 180 4.33 10.80 -19.72
N LEU A 181 3.23 10.83 -18.97
CA LEU A 181 2.08 11.68 -19.26
C LEU A 181 2.39 13.17 -19.10
N ASP A 182 3.53 13.49 -18.52
CA ASP A 182 4.06 14.84 -18.38
C ASP A 182 4.67 15.38 -19.68
N LYS A 183 5.00 14.51 -20.62
CA LYS A 183 5.74 14.88 -21.83
C LYS A 183 4.80 15.38 -22.93
N GLY A 184 5.17 16.49 -23.56
CA GLY A 184 4.42 17.05 -24.70
C GLY A 184 3.05 17.61 -24.33
N LEU A 185 2.81 17.90 -23.06
CA LEU A 185 1.53 18.40 -22.58
C LEU A 185 1.25 19.79 -23.10
N LYS A 186 0.20 19.94 -23.91
CA LYS A 186 -0.26 21.22 -24.46
C LYS A 186 -1.45 21.80 -23.71
N LYS A 187 -2.14 20.97 -22.95
CA LYS A 187 -3.32 21.32 -22.15
C LYS A 187 -3.36 20.43 -20.91
N ASP A 188 -4.13 20.83 -19.92
CA ASP A 188 -4.36 20.01 -18.73
C ASP A 188 -5.02 18.69 -19.10
N MET A 189 -4.60 17.61 -18.47
CA MET A 189 -5.13 16.27 -18.70
C MET A 189 -5.75 15.71 -17.41
N LYS A 190 -6.79 14.93 -17.58
CA LYS A 190 -7.38 14.12 -16.50
C LYS A 190 -7.23 12.66 -16.86
N VAL A 191 -6.70 11.88 -15.95
CA VAL A 191 -6.33 10.47 -16.19
C VAL A 191 -6.88 9.60 -15.08
N ALA A 192 -7.40 8.43 -15.45
CA ALA A 192 -7.75 7.38 -14.50
C ALA A 192 -6.62 6.37 -14.40
N VAL A 193 -6.26 6.00 -13.18
CA VAL A 193 -5.27 4.96 -12.89
C VAL A 193 -6.00 3.77 -12.29
N TYR A 194 -6.11 2.70 -13.06
CA TYR A 194 -6.77 1.45 -12.66
C TYR A 194 -5.68 0.45 -12.28
N ASP A 195 -5.57 0.19 -10.99
CA ASP A 195 -4.51 -0.65 -10.42
C ASP A 195 -5.12 -1.91 -9.79
N LEU A 196 -5.04 -3.02 -10.50
CA LEU A 196 -5.46 -4.32 -10.01
C LEU A 196 -4.21 -5.19 -9.80
N GLY A 197 -3.71 -5.16 -8.57
CA GLY A 197 -2.52 -5.90 -8.16
C GLY A 197 -2.83 -7.28 -7.61
N GLY A 198 -1.86 -7.87 -6.91
CA GLY A 198 -2.00 -9.20 -6.35
C GLY A 198 -3.01 -9.33 -5.21
N GLY A 199 -3.11 -8.30 -4.37
CA GLY A 199 -3.96 -8.35 -3.18
C GLY A 199 -4.95 -7.20 -3.03
N THR A 200 -4.79 -6.12 -3.79
CA THR A 200 -5.62 -4.92 -3.68
C THR A 200 -6.04 -4.39 -5.04
N PHE A 201 -7.18 -3.72 -5.04
CA PHE A 201 -7.65 -2.92 -6.17
C PHE A 201 -7.70 -1.45 -5.78
N ASP A 202 -7.12 -0.60 -6.62
CA ASP A 202 -7.11 0.85 -6.42
C ASP A 202 -7.45 1.56 -7.71
N ILE A 203 -8.34 2.56 -7.60
CA ILE A 203 -8.68 3.46 -8.70
C ILE A 203 -8.41 4.88 -8.24
N SER A 204 -7.73 5.67 -9.05
CA SER A 204 -7.45 7.07 -8.76
C SER A 204 -7.69 7.92 -9.98
N ILE A 205 -8.18 9.12 -9.77
CA ILE A 205 -8.35 10.13 -10.81
C ILE A 205 -7.32 11.21 -10.57
N ILE A 206 -6.50 11.47 -11.58
CA ILE A 206 -5.37 12.41 -11.50
C ILE A 206 -5.56 13.52 -12.53
N GLU A 207 -5.24 14.74 -12.12
CA GLU A 207 -5.10 15.87 -13.04
C GLU A 207 -3.61 16.19 -13.24
N ILE A 208 -3.21 16.36 -14.47
CA ILE A 208 -1.86 16.77 -14.85
C ILE A 208 -1.99 18.14 -15.51
N ALA A 209 -1.43 19.16 -14.86
CA ALA A 209 -1.51 20.53 -15.31
C ALA A 209 -0.13 21.09 -15.62
N ALA A 210 -0.05 21.97 -16.61
CA ALA A 210 1.15 22.77 -16.87
C ALA A 210 0.99 24.13 -16.21
N VAL A 211 1.83 24.42 -15.21
CA VAL A 211 1.82 25.68 -14.47
C VAL A 211 3.21 26.28 -14.53
N GLU A 212 3.32 27.49 -15.12
CA GLU A 212 4.60 28.22 -15.25
C GLU A 212 5.73 27.40 -15.86
N GLY A 213 5.41 26.54 -16.83
CA GLY A 213 6.38 25.68 -17.50
C GLY A 213 6.70 24.39 -16.76
N GLU A 214 6.16 24.20 -15.58
CA GLU A 214 6.29 22.98 -14.78
C GLU A 214 5.04 22.12 -14.89
N LYS A 215 5.18 20.81 -14.69
CA LYS A 215 4.07 19.87 -14.69
C LYS A 215 3.66 19.57 -13.25
N GLN A 216 2.38 19.76 -12.97
CA GLN A 216 1.80 19.45 -11.65
C GLN A 216 0.90 18.22 -11.75
N PHE A 217 1.11 17.26 -10.84
CA PHE A 217 0.31 16.05 -10.72
C PHE A 217 -0.52 16.16 -9.45
N GLU A 218 -1.83 16.14 -9.59
CA GLU A 218 -2.76 16.22 -8.47
C GLU A 218 -3.67 15.00 -8.47
N VAL A 219 -3.73 14.26 -7.35
CA VAL A 219 -4.71 13.18 -7.18
C VAL A 219 -6.04 13.81 -6.76
N LEU A 220 -7.02 13.79 -7.64
CA LEU A 220 -8.33 14.38 -7.40
C LEU A 220 -9.20 13.50 -6.50
N SER A 221 -9.11 12.20 -6.66
CA SER A 221 -9.85 11.24 -5.85
C SER A 221 -9.21 9.86 -5.90
N THR A 222 -9.54 9.02 -4.93
CA THR A 222 -9.12 7.64 -4.88
C THR A 222 -10.21 6.79 -4.23
N ASN A 223 -10.31 5.53 -4.65
CA ASN A 223 -11.19 4.53 -4.07
C ASN A 223 -10.61 3.15 -4.34
N GLY A 224 -11.21 2.09 -3.85
CA GLY A 224 -10.72 0.75 -4.11
C GLY A 224 -11.29 -0.30 -3.16
N ASP A 225 -10.66 -1.47 -3.19
CA ASP A 225 -10.99 -2.60 -2.33
C ASP A 225 -9.68 -3.28 -1.92
N THR A 226 -9.37 -3.24 -0.64
CA THR A 226 -8.13 -3.79 -0.09
C THR A 226 -8.12 -5.32 0.00
N PHE A 227 -9.25 -5.97 -0.31
CA PHE A 227 -9.41 -7.43 -0.31
C PHE A 227 -9.77 -7.98 -1.68
N LEU A 228 -9.37 -7.29 -2.74
CA LEU A 228 -9.62 -7.71 -4.11
C LEU A 228 -8.33 -7.60 -4.93
N GLY A 229 -7.83 -8.71 -5.42
CA GLY A 229 -6.61 -8.73 -6.21
C GLY A 229 -6.42 -10.05 -6.95
N GLY A 230 -5.30 -10.16 -7.66
CA GLY A 230 -4.97 -11.34 -8.48
C GLY A 230 -4.93 -12.66 -7.70
N GLU A 231 -4.62 -12.61 -6.41
CA GLU A 231 -4.63 -13.82 -5.57
C GLU A 231 -6.04 -14.39 -5.42
N ASP A 232 -7.07 -13.56 -5.46
CA ASP A 232 -8.46 -14.02 -5.43
C ASP A 232 -8.82 -14.74 -6.74
N PHE A 233 -8.25 -14.30 -7.85
CA PHE A 233 -8.40 -14.95 -9.15
C PHE A 233 -7.73 -16.33 -9.13
N ASP A 234 -6.54 -16.43 -8.57
CA ASP A 234 -5.84 -17.70 -8.39
C ASP A 234 -6.66 -18.66 -7.52
N GLN A 235 -7.23 -18.15 -6.44
CA GLN A 235 -8.03 -18.95 -5.51
C GLN A 235 -9.26 -19.56 -6.19
N ARG A 236 -9.89 -18.84 -7.13
CA ARG A 236 -11.02 -19.37 -7.90
C ARG A 236 -10.60 -20.55 -8.78
N ILE A 237 -9.40 -20.51 -9.35
CA ILE A 237 -8.84 -21.64 -10.11
C ILE A 237 -8.58 -22.81 -9.17
N ILE A 238 -7.97 -22.56 -8.00
CA ILE A 238 -7.69 -23.59 -7.00
C ILE A 238 -8.99 -24.29 -6.57
N ASP A 239 -10.01 -23.52 -6.23
CA ASP A 239 -11.31 -24.05 -5.78
C ASP A 239 -11.96 -24.90 -6.88
N TYR A 240 -11.89 -24.45 -8.12
CA TYR A 240 -12.41 -25.21 -9.27
C TYR A 240 -11.67 -26.53 -9.44
N VAL A 241 -10.34 -26.52 -9.40
CA VAL A 241 -9.50 -27.73 -9.57
C VAL A 241 -9.74 -28.71 -8.43
N VAL A 242 -9.80 -28.23 -7.19
CA VAL A 242 -10.08 -29.06 -6.01
C VAL A 242 -11.45 -29.74 -6.14
N THR A 243 -12.46 -29.00 -6.57
CA THR A 243 -13.82 -29.54 -6.77
C THR A 243 -13.84 -30.59 -7.87
N GLU A 244 -13.24 -30.33 -9.03
CA GLU A 244 -13.20 -31.26 -10.15
C GLU A 244 -12.39 -32.54 -9.84
N PHE A 245 -11.28 -32.38 -9.14
CA PHE A 245 -10.46 -33.53 -8.72
C PHE A 245 -11.21 -34.42 -7.74
N LYS A 246 -11.96 -33.85 -6.81
CA LYS A 246 -12.78 -34.62 -5.86
C LYS A 246 -13.87 -35.40 -6.57
N LYS A 247 -14.50 -34.82 -7.59
CA LYS A 247 -15.52 -35.51 -8.42
C LYS A 247 -14.92 -36.66 -9.18
N ASP A 248 -13.72 -36.49 -9.71
CA ASP A 248 -13.06 -37.49 -10.58
C ASP A 248 -12.31 -38.57 -9.78
N GLN A 249 -11.59 -38.18 -8.74
CA GLN A 249 -10.68 -39.08 -7.99
C GLN A 249 -11.13 -39.39 -6.56
N GLY A 250 -12.17 -38.73 -6.07
CA GLY A 250 -12.70 -38.96 -4.73
C GLY A 250 -11.85 -38.45 -3.58
N VAL A 251 -10.81 -37.66 -3.83
CA VAL A 251 -9.89 -37.11 -2.83
C VAL A 251 -10.05 -35.60 -2.74
N ASP A 252 -10.15 -35.09 -1.51
CA ASP A 252 -10.22 -33.65 -1.23
C ASP A 252 -8.81 -33.08 -1.03
N LEU A 253 -8.28 -32.42 -2.07
CA LEU A 253 -6.95 -31.80 -2.04
C LEU A 253 -6.83 -30.64 -1.06
N SER A 254 -7.95 -30.05 -0.62
CA SER A 254 -7.92 -28.92 0.31
C SER A 254 -7.36 -29.29 1.69
N LYS A 255 -7.30 -30.57 2.00
CA LYS A 255 -6.77 -31.10 3.27
C LYS A 255 -5.29 -31.49 3.19
N ASP A 256 -4.71 -31.45 1.99
CA ASP A 256 -3.31 -31.78 1.75
C ASP A 256 -2.51 -30.51 1.52
N VAL A 257 -1.71 -30.12 2.51
CA VAL A 257 -0.94 -28.87 2.51
C VAL A 257 0.06 -28.81 1.34
N LEU A 258 0.76 -29.92 1.08
CA LEU A 258 1.73 -29.99 -0.03
C LEU A 258 1.05 -29.87 -1.39
N ALA A 259 -0.10 -30.55 -1.53
CA ALA A 259 -0.91 -30.44 -2.75
C ALA A 259 -1.38 -29.01 -2.99
N LEU A 260 -1.88 -28.33 -1.95
CA LEU A 260 -2.32 -26.94 -2.05
C LEU A 260 -1.21 -26.00 -2.49
N GLN A 261 0.02 -26.19 -2.01
CA GLN A 261 1.15 -25.37 -2.44
C GLN A 261 1.45 -25.54 -3.93
N ARG A 262 1.46 -26.77 -4.39
CA ARG A 262 1.64 -27.06 -5.82
C ARG A 262 0.51 -26.48 -6.66
N LEU A 263 -0.73 -26.53 -6.15
CA LEU A 263 -1.91 -25.93 -6.80
C LEU A 263 -1.79 -24.42 -6.91
N LYS A 264 -1.33 -23.74 -5.86
CA LYS A 264 -1.15 -22.28 -5.86
C LYS A 264 -0.20 -21.84 -6.98
N GLU A 265 0.95 -22.50 -7.09
CA GLU A 265 1.94 -22.19 -8.13
C GLU A 265 1.37 -22.46 -9.52
N SER A 266 0.71 -23.60 -9.70
CA SER A 266 0.12 -23.98 -10.98
C SER A 266 -1.07 -23.13 -11.38
N ALA A 267 -1.89 -22.70 -10.42
CA ALA A 267 -3.02 -21.82 -10.68
C ALA A 267 -2.56 -20.44 -11.16
N GLU A 268 -1.56 -19.87 -10.51
CA GLU A 268 -0.97 -18.60 -10.94
C GLU A 268 -0.39 -18.71 -12.34
N LYS A 269 0.37 -19.77 -12.60
CA LYS A 269 0.95 -20.03 -13.92
C LYS A 269 -0.14 -20.19 -14.99
N ALA A 270 -1.19 -20.96 -14.70
CA ALA A 270 -2.32 -21.14 -15.62
C ALA A 270 -3.03 -19.82 -15.91
N LYS A 271 -3.26 -19.01 -14.89
CA LYS A 271 -3.85 -17.67 -15.04
C LYS A 271 -3.02 -16.81 -16.00
N ILE A 272 -1.71 -16.80 -15.83
CA ILE A 272 -0.80 -16.02 -16.67
C ILE A 272 -0.85 -16.53 -18.12
N GLU A 273 -0.81 -17.83 -18.32
CA GLU A 273 -0.89 -18.44 -19.66
C GLU A 273 -2.20 -18.11 -20.37
N LEU A 274 -3.32 -18.03 -19.65
CA LEU A 274 -4.63 -17.71 -20.22
C LEU A 274 -4.77 -16.24 -20.65
N SER A 275 -3.82 -15.38 -20.30
CA SER A 275 -3.77 -14.00 -20.81
C SER A 275 -3.36 -13.96 -22.29
N SER A 276 -2.59 -14.96 -22.75
CA SER A 276 -2.11 -15.05 -24.13
C SER A 276 -2.64 -16.25 -24.91
N SER A 277 -3.19 -17.26 -24.23
CA SER A 277 -3.70 -18.49 -24.82
C SER A 277 -5.16 -18.72 -24.50
N GLN A 278 -5.90 -19.41 -25.38
CA GLN A 278 -7.32 -19.71 -25.19
C GLN A 278 -7.56 -20.86 -24.21
N GLN A 279 -6.55 -21.69 -23.98
CA GLN A 279 -6.62 -22.81 -23.05
C GLN A 279 -5.24 -23.13 -22.49
N THR A 280 -5.24 -23.77 -21.34
CA THR A 280 -4.04 -24.28 -20.68
C THR A 280 -4.38 -25.60 -19.99
N GLU A 281 -3.36 -26.33 -19.57
CA GLU A 281 -3.52 -27.57 -18.81
C GLU A 281 -2.77 -27.44 -17.49
N ILE A 282 -3.46 -27.80 -16.40
CA ILE A 282 -2.85 -27.91 -15.08
C ILE A 282 -2.51 -29.40 -14.91
N ASN A 283 -1.23 -29.73 -14.99
CA ASN A 283 -0.72 -31.10 -14.95
C ASN A 283 0.23 -31.26 -13.77
N LEU A 284 -0.23 -31.96 -12.74
CA LEU A 284 0.52 -32.19 -11.49
C LEU A 284 0.55 -33.69 -11.19
N PRO A 285 1.54 -34.42 -11.75
CA PRO A 285 1.68 -35.83 -11.44
C PRO A 285 2.04 -36.02 -9.96
N TYR A 286 1.56 -37.13 -9.40
CA TYR A 286 1.77 -37.48 -7.99
C TYR A 286 1.34 -36.38 -7.02
N ILE A 287 0.18 -35.77 -7.29
CA ILE A 287 -0.33 -34.63 -6.46
C ILE A 287 -0.67 -35.10 -5.05
N THR A 288 -1.16 -36.32 -4.90
CA THR A 288 -1.50 -36.97 -3.62
C THR A 288 -1.52 -38.47 -3.77
N ALA A 289 -1.79 -39.18 -2.68
CA ALA A 289 -1.97 -40.62 -2.65
C ALA A 289 -3.08 -40.99 -1.69
N ASP A 290 -3.77 -42.10 -1.96
CA ASP A 290 -4.73 -42.73 -1.08
C ASP A 290 -4.45 -44.24 -0.96
N GLN A 291 -5.39 -44.99 -0.39
CA GLN A 291 -5.26 -46.44 -0.21
C GLN A 291 -5.09 -47.23 -1.55
N THR A 292 -5.53 -46.62 -2.65
CA THR A 292 -5.43 -47.22 -3.98
C THR A 292 -4.11 -46.88 -4.72
N GLY A 293 -3.29 -46.02 -4.11
CA GLY A 293 -1.99 -45.62 -4.65
C GLY A 293 -1.91 -44.15 -5.01
N PRO A 294 -0.86 -43.79 -5.79
CA PRO A 294 -0.66 -42.38 -6.20
C PRO A 294 -1.78 -41.88 -7.10
N LYS A 295 -2.12 -40.60 -6.94
CA LYS A 295 -3.11 -39.91 -7.77
C LYS A 295 -2.44 -38.77 -8.54
N HIS A 296 -2.86 -38.58 -9.79
CA HIS A 296 -2.33 -37.59 -10.68
C HIS A 296 -3.43 -36.59 -11.06
N LEU A 297 -3.07 -35.33 -11.19
CA LEU A 297 -3.98 -34.27 -11.58
C LEU A 297 -3.64 -33.80 -12.99
N ALA A 298 -4.63 -33.84 -13.89
CA ALA A 298 -4.54 -33.29 -15.22
C ALA A 298 -5.90 -32.69 -15.58
N ILE A 299 -5.98 -31.37 -15.59
CA ILE A 299 -7.22 -30.65 -15.86
C ILE A 299 -6.95 -29.58 -16.91
N LYS A 300 -7.78 -29.58 -17.96
CA LYS A 300 -7.77 -28.51 -18.96
C LYS A 300 -8.62 -27.36 -18.47
N LEU A 301 -8.10 -26.15 -18.64
CA LEU A 301 -8.80 -24.91 -18.28
C LEU A 301 -8.81 -24.00 -19.50
N THR A 302 -10.01 -23.60 -19.93
CA THR A 302 -10.17 -22.63 -21.02
C THR A 302 -10.24 -21.22 -20.47
N ARG A 303 -9.87 -20.25 -21.30
CA ARG A 303 -10.04 -18.83 -20.95
C ARG A 303 -11.51 -18.52 -20.61
N ALA A 304 -12.44 -19.03 -21.42
CA ALA A 304 -13.88 -18.83 -21.19
C ALA A 304 -14.33 -19.35 -19.83
N LYS A 305 -13.86 -20.55 -19.44
CA LYS A 305 -14.16 -21.11 -18.12
C LYS A 305 -13.58 -20.27 -17.01
N PHE A 306 -12.32 -19.88 -17.13
CA PHE A 306 -11.66 -19.01 -16.16
C PHE A 306 -12.42 -17.69 -15.99
N GLU A 307 -12.77 -17.04 -17.09
CA GLU A 307 -13.53 -15.79 -17.06
C GLU A 307 -14.86 -15.95 -16.30
N SER A 308 -15.55 -17.08 -16.51
CA SER A 308 -16.81 -17.37 -15.79
C SER A 308 -16.58 -17.54 -14.28
N LEU A 309 -15.45 -18.07 -13.87
CA LEU A 309 -15.11 -18.29 -12.46
C LEU A 309 -14.85 -16.96 -11.71
N VAL A 310 -14.40 -15.93 -12.42
CA VAL A 310 -13.93 -14.68 -11.82
C VAL A 310 -14.74 -13.45 -12.23
N ASP A 311 -15.83 -13.61 -12.96
CA ASP A 311 -16.62 -12.51 -13.47
C ASP A 311 -17.10 -11.56 -12.38
N ASP A 312 -17.54 -12.08 -11.25
CA ASP A 312 -17.97 -11.29 -10.09
C ASP A 312 -16.81 -10.49 -9.48
N LEU A 313 -15.58 -11.00 -9.53
CA LEU A 313 -14.40 -10.29 -9.03
C LEU A 313 -14.11 -9.06 -9.90
N ILE A 314 -14.24 -9.19 -11.21
CA ILE A 314 -14.05 -8.08 -12.14
C ILE A 314 -15.16 -7.05 -11.95
N GLU A 315 -16.40 -7.49 -11.81
CA GLU A 315 -17.56 -6.61 -11.56
C GLU A 315 -17.40 -5.78 -10.28
N LYS A 316 -16.74 -6.31 -9.26
CA LYS A 316 -16.47 -5.59 -8.00
C LYS A 316 -15.58 -4.36 -8.18
N THR A 317 -14.87 -4.22 -9.28
CA THR A 317 -14.04 -3.04 -9.55
C THR A 317 -14.85 -1.86 -10.08
N ILE A 318 -16.07 -2.07 -10.55
CA ILE A 318 -16.86 -1.06 -11.23
C ILE A 318 -17.36 0.04 -10.29
N GLU A 319 -17.95 -0.34 -9.16
CA GLU A 319 -18.51 0.64 -8.22
C GLU A 319 -17.43 1.56 -7.63
N PRO A 320 -16.26 1.07 -7.19
CA PRO A 320 -15.16 1.96 -6.80
C PRO A 320 -14.76 2.95 -7.89
N CYS A 321 -14.74 2.52 -9.16
CA CYS A 321 -14.44 3.41 -10.27
C CYS A 321 -15.49 4.53 -10.42
N ARG A 322 -16.76 4.19 -10.32
CA ARG A 322 -17.85 5.17 -10.39
C ARG A 322 -17.77 6.18 -9.27
N ILE A 323 -17.50 5.71 -8.06
CA ILE A 323 -17.35 6.58 -6.88
C ILE A 323 -16.17 7.52 -7.05
N ALA A 324 -15.02 7.03 -7.51
CA ALA A 324 -13.83 7.84 -7.71
C ALA A 324 -14.07 8.94 -8.76
N ILE A 325 -14.75 8.62 -9.86
CA ILE A 325 -15.09 9.57 -10.91
C ILE A 325 -16.01 10.66 -10.34
N LYS A 326 -17.03 10.25 -9.59
CA LYS A 326 -17.96 11.17 -8.94
C LYS A 326 -17.26 12.09 -7.95
N ASP A 327 -16.43 11.52 -7.07
CA ASP A 327 -15.69 12.27 -6.06
C ASP A 327 -14.70 13.27 -6.67
N ALA A 328 -14.15 12.95 -7.83
CA ALA A 328 -13.28 13.85 -8.57
C ALA A 328 -14.03 15.01 -9.23
N GLY A 329 -15.36 14.94 -9.28
CA GLY A 329 -16.18 15.97 -9.92
C GLY A 329 -16.03 15.99 -11.44
N VAL A 330 -15.68 14.87 -12.06
CA VAL A 330 -15.48 14.77 -13.51
C VAL A 330 -16.51 13.82 -14.13
N LYS A 331 -16.72 13.97 -15.43
CA LYS A 331 -17.48 13.02 -16.23
C LYS A 331 -16.53 12.04 -16.90
N VAL A 332 -16.97 10.82 -17.16
CA VAL A 332 -16.18 9.80 -17.85
C VAL A 332 -15.59 10.34 -19.16
N ALA A 333 -16.39 11.07 -19.93
CA ALA A 333 -15.96 11.66 -21.20
C ALA A 333 -14.85 12.71 -21.05
N GLU A 334 -14.68 13.29 -19.88
CA GLU A 334 -13.62 14.28 -19.61
C GLU A 334 -12.26 13.63 -19.32
N LEU A 335 -12.22 12.32 -19.11
CA LEU A 335 -10.97 11.60 -18.91
C LEU A 335 -10.24 11.47 -20.24
N ASP A 336 -9.02 12.00 -20.29
CA ASP A 336 -8.19 11.98 -21.50
C ASP A 336 -7.52 10.63 -21.72
N ASP A 337 -7.23 9.93 -20.62
CA ASP A 337 -6.53 8.66 -20.68
C ASP A 337 -6.91 7.77 -19.50
N VAL A 338 -6.74 6.46 -19.70
CA VAL A 338 -6.87 5.45 -18.65
C VAL A 338 -5.62 4.58 -18.71
N ILE A 339 -4.92 4.45 -17.59
CA ILE A 339 -3.71 3.63 -17.52
C ILE A 339 -3.94 2.42 -16.63
N LEU A 340 -3.37 1.29 -17.04
CA LEU A 340 -3.47 0.02 -16.35
C LEU A 340 -2.19 -0.27 -15.56
N VAL A 341 -2.36 -0.58 -14.30
CA VAL A 341 -1.29 -0.92 -13.36
C VAL A 341 -1.67 -2.22 -12.63
N GLY A 342 -0.66 -2.99 -12.26
CA GLY A 342 -0.85 -4.27 -11.59
C GLY A 342 -0.92 -5.43 -12.57
N GLY A 343 -0.34 -6.57 -12.17
CA GLY A 343 -0.22 -7.74 -13.04
C GLY A 343 -1.56 -8.32 -13.51
N GLN A 344 -2.62 -8.20 -12.70
CA GLN A 344 -3.93 -8.73 -13.05
C GLN A 344 -4.58 -7.98 -14.22
N THR A 345 -4.14 -6.76 -14.51
CA THR A 345 -4.64 -5.98 -15.65
C THR A 345 -4.17 -6.52 -17.00
N ARG A 346 -3.28 -7.51 -17.02
CA ARG A 346 -2.90 -8.23 -18.26
C ARG A 346 -4.02 -9.11 -18.79
N MET A 347 -4.98 -9.47 -17.94
CA MET A 347 -6.10 -10.34 -18.30
C MET A 347 -7.01 -9.66 -19.34
N PRO A 348 -7.27 -10.31 -20.51
CA PRO A 348 -8.10 -9.69 -21.56
C PRO A 348 -9.47 -9.23 -21.09
N LYS A 349 -10.15 -10.00 -20.25
CA LYS A 349 -11.48 -9.65 -19.74
C LYS A 349 -11.45 -8.38 -18.88
N VAL A 350 -10.38 -8.17 -18.11
CA VAL A 350 -10.19 -6.93 -17.35
C VAL A 350 -10.02 -5.75 -18.29
N ILE A 351 -9.20 -5.90 -19.33
CA ILE A 351 -8.97 -4.86 -20.35
C ILE A 351 -10.30 -4.51 -21.03
N ASP A 352 -11.09 -5.51 -21.40
CA ASP A 352 -12.40 -5.31 -22.04
C ASP A 352 -13.37 -4.56 -21.13
N LYS A 353 -13.36 -4.88 -19.83
CA LYS A 353 -14.22 -4.22 -18.85
C LYS A 353 -13.84 -2.77 -18.63
N VAL A 354 -12.54 -2.49 -18.57
CA VAL A 354 -12.02 -1.12 -18.45
C VAL A 354 -12.39 -0.31 -19.70
N ARG A 355 -12.21 -0.90 -20.88
CA ARG A 355 -12.59 -0.26 -22.15
C ARG A 355 -14.07 0.08 -22.18
N GLU A 356 -14.93 -0.83 -21.76
CA GLU A 356 -16.38 -0.63 -21.69
C GLU A 356 -16.75 0.48 -20.70
N LEU A 357 -16.16 0.44 -19.50
CA LEU A 357 -16.48 1.39 -18.43
C LEU A 357 -16.03 2.82 -18.77
N PHE A 358 -14.85 2.99 -19.32
CA PHE A 358 -14.27 4.30 -19.61
C PHE A 358 -14.50 4.78 -21.04
N GLY A 359 -15.01 3.93 -21.93
CA GLY A 359 -15.30 4.28 -23.32
C GLY A 359 -14.10 4.58 -24.18
N LYS A 360 -12.92 4.12 -23.80
CA LYS A 360 -11.68 4.31 -24.55
C LYS A 360 -10.68 3.18 -24.30
N GLU A 361 -9.75 3.01 -25.22
CA GLU A 361 -8.68 2.01 -25.10
C GLU A 361 -7.74 2.39 -23.98
N PRO A 362 -7.56 1.53 -22.95
CA PRO A 362 -6.63 1.83 -21.87
C PRO A 362 -5.18 1.69 -22.35
N ARG A 363 -4.30 2.51 -21.77
CA ARG A 363 -2.86 2.45 -22.04
C ARG A 363 -2.23 1.33 -21.23
N LYS A 364 -1.42 0.53 -21.88
CA LYS A 364 -0.69 -0.62 -21.30
C LYS A 364 0.73 -0.72 -21.85
N ASP A 365 1.27 0.40 -22.34
CA ASP A 365 2.58 0.50 -22.96
C ASP A 365 3.75 0.48 -21.96
N VAL A 366 3.48 0.55 -20.66
CA VAL A 366 4.46 0.35 -19.59
C VAL A 366 4.15 -0.98 -18.90
N ASN A 367 5.18 -1.73 -18.51
CA ASN A 367 5.01 -2.98 -17.79
C ASN A 367 4.21 -2.71 -16.51
N PRO A 368 2.99 -3.29 -16.37
CA PRO A 368 2.13 -2.98 -15.23
C PRO A 368 2.69 -3.42 -13.87
N ASP A 369 3.63 -4.37 -13.85
CA ASP A 369 4.28 -4.81 -12.61
C ASP A 369 5.39 -3.88 -12.16
N GLU A 370 5.85 -2.98 -13.03
CA GLU A 370 7.02 -2.12 -12.82
C GLU A 370 6.69 -0.63 -12.82
N ALA A 371 5.49 -0.25 -13.27
CA ALA A 371 5.13 1.15 -13.47
C ALA A 371 5.33 2.01 -12.22
N VAL A 372 4.94 1.51 -11.06
CA VAL A 372 5.04 2.27 -9.80
C VAL A 372 6.51 2.49 -9.41
N ALA A 373 7.35 1.47 -9.53
CA ALA A 373 8.79 1.60 -9.24
C ALA A 373 9.48 2.57 -10.21
N VAL A 374 9.13 2.48 -11.48
CA VAL A 374 9.64 3.40 -12.52
C VAL A 374 9.28 4.84 -12.16
N GLY A 375 8.04 5.10 -11.79
CA GLY A 375 7.59 6.44 -11.36
C GLY A 375 8.31 6.92 -10.10
N ALA A 376 8.53 6.03 -9.15
CA ALA A 376 9.30 6.35 -7.94
C ALA A 376 10.74 6.75 -8.28
N ALA A 377 11.36 6.08 -9.26
CA ALA A 377 12.70 6.43 -9.74
C ALA A 377 12.71 7.80 -10.43
N VAL A 378 11.68 8.12 -11.20
CA VAL A 378 11.55 9.47 -11.81
C VAL A 378 11.47 10.53 -10.72
N GLN A 379 10.67 10.31 -9.68
CA GLN A 379 10.60 11.22 -8.54
C GLN A 379 11.94 11.35 -7.82
N ALA A 380 12.66 10.27 -7.66
CA ALA A 380 14.01 10.30 -7.08
C ALA A 380 14.95 11.16 -7.91
N GLY A 381 14.84 11.08 -9.25
CA GLY A 381 15.58 11.92 -10.16
C GLY A 381 15.24 13.40 -10.04
N VAL A 382 13.97 13.74 -9.81
CA VAL A 382 13.53 15.11 -9.54
C VAL A 382 14.19 15.66 -8.27
N LEU A 383 14.15 14.89 -7.20
CA LEU A 383 14.75 15.28 -5.91
C LEU A 383 16.26 15.48 -6.01
N LYS A 384 16.92 14.72 -6.88
CA LYS A 384 18.36 14.82 -7.09
C LYS A 384 18.73 15.89 -8.11
N GLY A 385 17.76 16.39 -8.88
CA GLY A 385 17.99 17.36 -9.94
C GLY A 385 18.30 16.73 -11.31
N ASP A 386 18.24 15.40 -11.43
CA ASP A 386 18.45 14.68 -12.69
C ASP A 386 17.27 14.81 -13.65
N VAL A 387 16.08 15.07 -13.10
CA VAL A 387 14.83 15.32 -13.84
C VAL A 387 14.26 16.64 -13.34
N LYS A 388 13.84 17.49 -14.28
CA LYS A 388 13.26 18.81 -13.98
C LYS A 388 11.79 18.85 -14.39
N ASP A 389 11.09 19.88 -13.96
CA ASP A 389 9.75 20.26 -14.42
C ASP A 389 8.60 19.36 -13.92
N VAL A 390 8.77 18.64 -12.80
CA VAL A 390 7.71 17.87 -12.19
C VAL A 390 7.49 18.33 -10.74
N LEU A 391 6.28 18.77 -10.43
CA LEU A 391 5.84 19.05 -9.07
C LEU A 391 4.69 18.11 -8.73
N LEU A 392 4.88 17.27 -7.72
CA LEU A 392 3.87 16.33 -7.30
C LEU A 392 2.94 16.96 -6.28
N LEU A 393 1.64 16.94 -6.55
CA LEU A 393 0.58 17.34 -5.64
C LEU A 393 -0.34 16.14 -5.41
N ASP A 394 -0.47 15.73 -4.17
CA ASP A 394 -1.37 14.66 -3.78
C ASP A 394 -2.55 15.21 -2.98
N VAL A 395 -3.58 14.39 -2.76
CA VAL A 395 -4.73 14.77 -1.95
C VAL A 395 -4.82 13.92 -0.70
N THR A 396 -5.50 14.46 0.32
CA THR A 396 -5.85 13.69 1.50
C THR A 396 -6.93 12.67 1.15
N PRO A 397 -6.75 11.38 1.47
CA PRO A 397 -7.76 10.37 1.14
C PRO A 397 -9.01 10.47 2.02
N LEU A 398 -8.86 10.98 3.24
CA LEU A 398 -9.92 11.12 4.23
C LEU A 398 -9.86 12.49 4.90
N SER A 399 -11.00 12.95 5.39
CA SER A 399 -11.06 14.21 6.16
C SER A 399 -10.34 14.08 7.49
N LEU A 400 -9.74 15.17 7.94
CA LEU A 400 -9.01 15.28 9.19
C LEU A 400 -9.66 16.35 10.07
N GLY A 401 -9.75 16.09 11.36
CA GLY A 401 -10.38 17.01 12.28
C GLY A 401 -10.16 16.64 13.73
N ILE A 402 -10.94 17.28 14.59
CA ILE A 402 -10.89 17.06 16.03
C ILE A 402 -12.26 16.73 16.59
N GLU A 403 -12.28 16.05 17.75
CA GLU A 403 -13.49 15.83 18.52
C GLU A 403 -13.87 17.14 19.23
N THR A 404 -15.12 17.54 19.08
CA THR A 404 -15.70 18.73 19.70
C THR A 404 -16.88 18.33 20.60
N LEU A 405 -17.49 19.32 21.25
CA LEU A 405 -18.56 19.13 22.22
C LEU A 405 -19.65 18.18 21.71
N GLY A 406 -20.00 17.20 22.54
CA GLY A 406 -21.01 16.20 22.21
C GLY A 406 -20.49 14.99 21.43
N GLY A 407 -19.17 14.81 21.36
CA GLY A 407 -18.57 13.67 20.63
C GLY A 407 -18.65 13.79 19.13
N VAL A 408 -18.77 15.00 18.60
CA VAL A 408 -18.88 15.28 17.17
C VAL A 408 -17.49 15.47 16.57
N MET A 409 -17.28 15.02 15.34
CA MET A 409 -16.07 15.33 14.59
C MET A 409 -16.24 16.66 13.84
N THR A 410 -15.38 17.62 14.12
CA THR A 410 -15.28 18.88 13.38
C THR A 410 -14.11 18.78 12.41
N LYS A 411 -14.41 18.83 11.12
CA LYS A 411 -13.40 18.70 10.06
C LYS A 411 -12.65 20.01 9.86
N LEU A 412 -11.31 19.97 9.90
CA LEU A 412 -10.45 21.09 9.55
C LEU A 412 -9.94 20.97 8.11
N ILE A 413 -9.63 19.76 7.66
CA ILE A 413 -9.20 19.50 6.31
C ILE A 413 -10.16 18.47 5.70
N GLN A 414 -10.79 18.85 4.60
CA GLN A 414 -11.75 17.98 3.91
C GLN A 414 -11.05 16.92 3.09
N LYS A 415 -11.71 15.77 2.92
CA LYS A 415 -11.32 14.72 1.96
C LYS A 415 -11.03 15.33 0.60
N ASN A 416 -10.00 14.82 -0.08
CA ASN A 416 -9.56 15.27 -1.41
C ASN A 416 -9.01 16.71 -1.44
N THR A 417 -8.46 17.19 -0.33
CA THR A 417 -7.71 18.44 -0.30
C THR A 417 -6.28 18.18 -0.77
N THR A 418 -5.78 19.03 -1.66
CA THR A 418 -4.41 18.94 -2.19
C THR A 418 -3.39 19.17 -1.08
N VAL A 419 -2.37 18.33 -1.01
CA VAL A 419 -1.27 18.45 -0.04
C VAL A 419 0.03 18.85 -0.76
N PRO A 420 0.92 19.60 -0.11
CA PRO A 420 0.87 20.09 1.28
C PRO A 420 -0.24 21.14 1.49
N THR A 421 -0.77 21.17 2.70
CA THR A 421 -1.85 22.11 3.05
C THR A 421 -1.81 22.45 4.54
N LYS A 422 -2.43 23.56 4.89
CA LYS A 422 -2.53 24.04 6.26
C LYS A 422 -3.92 24.59 6.51
N ALA A 423 -4.52 24.24 7.65
CA ALA A 423 -5.82 24.74 8.08
C ALA A 423 -5.77 25.14 9.55
N GLN A 424 -6.51 26.18 9.90
CA GLN A 424 -6.62 26.68 11.27
C GLN A 424 -8.07 26.96 11.62
N GLN A 425 -8.44 26.71 12.87
CA GLN A 425 -9.76 27.05 13.38
C GLN A 425 -9.65 27.36 14.87
N VAL A 426 -10.44 28.33 15.34
CA VAL A 426 -10.48 28.72 16.75
C VAL A 426 -11.61 27.96 17.43
N PHE A 427 -11.29 27.36 18.57
CA PHE A 427 -12.24 26.68 19.46
C PHE A 427 -12.21 27.32 20.82
N SER A 428 -13.08 26.90 21.73
CA SER A 428 -13.15 27.43 23.08
C SER A 428 -13.41 26.33 24.11
N THR A 429 -13.58 26.72 25.36
CA THR A 429 -13.88 25.84 26.49
C THR A 429 -15.37 25.53 26.56
N ALA A 430 -15.72 24.35 27.12
CA ALA A 430 -17.10 23.90 27.34
C ALA A 430 -17.64 24.29 28.71
N ASP A 431 -16.76 24.47 29.70
CA ASP A 431 -17.11 24.73 31.10
C ASP A 431 -16.46 26.03 31.62
N ASP A 432 -17.11 26.66 32.61
CA ASP A 432 -16.54 27.81 33.30
C ASP A 432 -15.25 27.40 34.01
N ASN A 433 -14.24 28.29 33.96
CA ASN A 433 -12.94 28.10 34.61
C ASN A 433 -12.22 26.81 34.23
N GLN A 434 -12.50 26.27 33.03
CA GLN A 434 -11.80 25.13 32.49
C GLN A 434 -10.33 25.50 32.25
N ASN A 435 -9.41 24.74 32.81
CA ASN A 435 -7.97 25.02 32.77
C ASN A 435 -7.19 24.23 31.75
N ALA A 436 -7.84 23.30 31.05
CA ALA A 436 -7.21 22.48 30.01
C ALA A 436 -8.22 22.10 28.95
N VAL A 437 -7.73 21.87 27.72
CA VAL A 437 -8.50 21.29 26.62
C VAL A 437 -7.76 20.08 26.09
N THR A 438 -8.50 19.04 25.72
CA THR A 438 -7.95 17.86 25.06
C THR A 438 -8.20 17.98 23.57
N ILE A 439 -7.14 17.86 22.79
CA ILE A 439 -7.21 17.83 21.33
C ILE A 439 -7.14 16.37 20.91
N HIS A 440 -8.27 15.82 20.48
CA HIS A 440 -8.38 14.46 19.98
C HIS A 440 -8.45 14.48 18.46
N VAL A 441 -7.36 14.07 17.81
CA VAL A 441 -7.22 14.13 16.35
C VAL A 441 -7.84 12.92 15.71
N LEU A 442 -8.69 13.15 14.71
CA LEU A 442 -9.51 12.12 14.04
C LEU A 442 -9.33 12.15 12.53
N GLN A 443 -9.51 10.99 11.93
CA GLN A 443 -9.51 10.83 10.48
C GLN A 443 -10.72 10.00 10.06
N GLY A 444 -11.49 10.50 9.09
CA GLY A 444 -12.66 9.80 8.56
C GLY A 444 -13.80 10.73 8.18
N GLU A 445 -14.90 10.14 7.74
CA GLU A 445 -16.06 10.87 7.21
C GLU A 445 -17.31 10.78 8.09
N ARG A 446 -17.24 10.12 9.24
CA ARG A 446 -18.39 9.98 10.14
C ARG A 446 -18.59 11.25 10.95
N ASP A 447 -19.85 11.61 11.17
CA ASP A 447 -20.19 12.82 11.95
C ASP A 447 -19.83 12.68 13.43
N MET A 448 -19.90 11.46 13.97
CA MET A 448 -19.54 11.20 15.36
C MET A 448 -18.09 10.76 15.46
N ALA A 449 -17.37 11.31 16.44
CA ALA A 449 -15.97 11.02 16.69
C ALA A 449 -15.69 9.51 16.82
N SER A 450 -16.57 8.78 17.51
CA SER A 450 -16.42 7.34 17.75
C SER A 450 -16.43 6.49 16.47
N GLY A 451 -16.98 7.00 15.38
CA GLY A 451 -16.99 6.33 14.09
C GLY A 451 -15.75 6.55 13.23
N ASN A 452 -14.80 7.36 13.69
CA ASN A 452 -13.60 7.73 12.96
C ASN A 452 -12.35 7.15 13.61
N LYS A 453 -11.26 7.09 12.84
CA LYS A 453 -9.98 6.63 13.35
C LYS A 453 -9.34 7.70 14.23
N SER A 454 -8.93 7.31 15.45
CA SER A 454 -8.13 8.17 16.32
C SER A 454 -6.67 8.16 15.87
N LEU A 455 -6.13 9.33 15.59
CA LEU A 455 -4.72 9.50 15.22
C LEU A 455 -3.85 9.84 16.41
N GLY A 456 -4.45 10.28 17.51
CA GLY A 456 -3.75 10.64 18.73
C GLY A 456 -4.49 11.73 19.49
N GLN A 457 -4.00 12.03 20.69
CA GLN A 457 -4.55 13.13 21.48
C GLN A 457 -3.46 13.77 22.34
N PHE A 458 -3.65 15.03 22.65
CA PHE A 458 -2.77 15.78 23.54
C PHE A 458 -3.57 16.87 24.27
N ASN A 459 -3.01 17.39 25.35
CA ASN A 459 -3.66 18.41 26.16
C ASN A 459 -2.94 19.75 26.01
N LEU A 460 -3.72 20.82 25.99
CA LEU A 460 -3.24 22.18 26.23
C LEU A 460 -3.70 22.56 27.64
N THR A 461 -2.75 22.80 28.54
CA THR A 461 -3.00 23.06 29.96
C THR A 461 -2.75 24.53 30.34
N ASP A 462 -3.03 24.86 31.61
CA ASP A 462 -2.79 26.19 32.17
C ASP A 462 -3.53 27.32 31.44
N ILE A 463 -4.75 27.03 31.03
CA ILE A 463 -5.66 28.02 30.48
C ILE A 463 -6.16 28.89 31.67
N PRO A 464 -6.00 30.22 31.64
CA PRO A 464 -6.47 31.07 32.74
C PRO A 464 -7.98 30.92 32.97
N PRO A 465 -8.44 31.03 34.22
CA PRO A 465 -9.86 30.99 34.53
C PRO A 465 -10.64 32.03 33.74
N ALA A 466 -11.71 31.58 33.07
CA ALA A 466 -12.60 32.46 32.31
C ALA A 466 -13.94 31.73 32.12
N PRO A 467 -15.04 32.48 31.87
CA PRO A 467 -16.30 31.89 31.53
C PRO A 467 -16.17 30.99 30.27
N ARG A 468 -16.98 29.93 30.21
CA ARG A 468 -17.03 29.04 29.03
C ARG A 468 -17.24 29.88 27.76
N GLY A 469 -16.57 29.47 26.69
CA GLY A 469 -16.66 30.12 25.39
C GLY A 469 -15.82 31.37 25.23
N MET A 470 -15.15 31.85 26.30
CA MET A 470 -14.30 33.05 26.27
C MET A 470 -12.86 32.76 25.83
N PRO A 471 -12.18 31.70 26.30
CA PRO A 471 -10.85 31.37 25.81
C PRO A 471 -10.86 31.09 24.31
N GLN A 472 -9.79 31.51 23.63
CA GLN A 472 -9.62 31.29 22.20
C GLN A 472 -8.45 30.34 21.99
N ILE A 473 -8.77 29.11 21.56
CA ILE A 473 -7.77 28.05 21.32
C ILE A 473 -7.67 27.87 19.82
N GLU A 474 -6.53 28.27 19.26
CA GLU A 474 -6.24 28.12 17.84
C GLU A 474 -5.65 26.71 17.57
N VAL A 475 -6.37 25.91 16.81
CA VAL A 475 -5.92 24.59 16.38
C VAL A 475 -5.44 24.67 14.94
N THR A 476 -4.21 24.22 14.69
CA THR A 476 -3.58 24.23 13.38
C THR A 476 -3.30 22.80 12.94
N PHE A 477 -3.72 22.47 11.72
CA PHE A 477 -3.39 21.23 11.03
C PHE A 477 -2.48 21.57 9.86
N ASP A 478 -1.30 20.96 9.79
CA ASP A 478 -0.31 21.21 8.75
C ASP A 478 0.13 19.84 8.19
N ILE A 479 -0.19 19.58 6.91
CA ILE A 479 0.20 18.34 6.22
C ILE A 479 1.37 18.68 5.29
N ASP A 480 2.49 17.99 5.49
CA ASP A 480 3.68 18.19 4.68
C ASP A 480 3.59 17.47 3.32
N ALA A 481 4.62 17.62 2.49
CA ALA A 481 4.67 17.03 1.16
C ALA A 481 4.68 15.48 1.16
N ASN A 482 5.01 14.87 2.29
CA ASN A 482 4.98 13.41 2.46
C ASN A 482 3.62 12.91 2.95
N GLY A 483 2.66 13.80 3.20
CA GLY A 483 1.35 13.47 3.72
C GLY A 483 1.32 13.31 5.24
N ILE A 484 2.37 13.72 5.95
CA ILE A 484 2.47 13.59 7.41
C ILE A 484 1.84 14.81 8.07
N LEU A 485 0.96 14.55 9.04
CA LEU A 485 0.19 15.57 9.74
C LEU A 485 0.89 16.05 11.00
N HIS A 486 0.98 17.39 11.14
CA HIS A 486 1.43 18.07 12.33
C HIS A 486 0.26 18.87 12.91
N VAL A 487 -0.07 18.66 14.18
CA VAL A 487 -1.18 19.34 14.84
C VAL A 487 -0.66 20.18 16.00
N GLY A 488 -1.09 21.44 16.07
CA GLY A 488 -0.78 22.35 17.17
C GLY A 488 -2.03 22.96 17.75
N ALA A 489 -1.97 23.29 19.04
CA ALA A 489 -3.01 24.05 19.72
C ALA A 489 -2.36 25.19 20.53
N LYS A 490 -2.90 26.38 20.41
CA LYS A 490 -2.36 27.59 21.04
C LYS A 490 -3.46 28.40 21.72
N ASP A 491 -3.26 28.74 22.99
CA ASP A 491 -4.09 29.71 23.67
C ASP A 491 -3.67 31.13 23.22
N LYS A 492 -4.54 31.83 22.52
CA LYS A 492 -4.25 33.16 21.99
C LYS A 492 -3.98 34.21 23.07
N ALA A 493 -4.57 34.05 24.26
CA ALA A 493 -4.40 35.00 25.35
C ALA A 493 -3.01 34.89 25.99
N THR A 494 -2.50 33.70 26.21
CA THR A 494 -1.22 33.46 26.90
C THR A 494 -0.06 33.21 25.96
N GLY A 495 -0.34 32.84 24.72
CA GLY A 495 0.66 32.40 23.76
C GLY A 495 1.18 30.97 24.02
N LYS A 496 0.67 30.30 25.05
CA LYS A 496 1.06 28.94 25.37
C LYS A 496 0.55 27.98 24.30
N GLU A 497 1.42 27.07 23.83
CA GLU A 497 1.07 26.11 22.80
C GLU A 497 1.59 24.72 23.13
N ASN A 498 0.95 23.72 22.58
CA ASN A 498 1.41 22.35 22.54
C ASN A 498 1.22 21.81 21.13
N LYS A 499 2.09 20.90 20.74
CA LYS A 499 2.10 20.34 19.40
C LYS A 499 2.28 18.82 19.47
N ILE A 500 1.70 18.13 18.50
CA ILE A 500 1.95 16.71 18.29
C ILE A 500 2.25 16.49 16.82
N LYS A 501 3.27 15.70 16.56
CA LYS A 501 3.49 15.11 15.25
C LYS A 501 2.78 13.76 15.27
N ILE A 502 1.91 13.53 14.29
CA ILE A 502 1.18 12.25 14.24
C ILE A 502 2.14 11.15 13.78
N GLN A 503 2.68 10.45 14.74
CA GLN A 503 3.45 9.22 14.56
C GLN A 503 2.69 8.04 15.14
N ALA A 504 1.55 8.32 15.71
CA ALA A 504 0.90 7.48 16.70
C ALA A 504 0.56 6.08 16.20
N SER A 505 0.56 5.86 14.92
CA SER A 505 0.06 4.59 14.47
C SER A 505 1.11 3.55 14.21
N SER A 506 2.36 3.93 14.05
CA SER A 506 3.42 2.93 14.05
C SER A 506 3.52 2.31 15.45
N GLY A 507 3.11 3.08 16.48
CA GLY A 507 3.24 2.65 17.87
C GLY A 507 4.67 2.38 18.30
N LEU A 508 5.65 2.69 17.46
CA LEU A 508 7.06 2.50 17.76
C LEU A 508 7.64 3.80 18.33
N THR A 509 8.33 3.67 19.46
CA THR A 509 9.11 4.77 20.02
C THR A 509 10.39 4.94 19.22
N GLU A 510 11.03 6.11 19.31
CA GLU A 510 12.32 6.35 18.68
C GLU A 510 13.37 5.34 19.15
N ALA A 511 13.37 4.97 20.43
CA ALA A 511 14.27 3.98 20.99
C ALA A 511 14.06 2.58 20.37
N GLU A 512 12.80 2.19 20.15
CA GLU A 512 12.48 0.92 19.50
C GLU A 512 12.92 0.89 18.05
N ILE A 513 12.73 1.99 17.30
CA ILE A 513 13.19 2.13 15.91
C ILE A 513 14.73 1.99 15.86
N GLN A 514 15.45 2.68 16.75
CA GLN A 514 16.92 2.62 16.81
C GLN A 514 17.40 1.19 17.11
N ARG A 515 16.71 0.48 17.99
CA ARG A 515 17.03 -0.91 18.31
C ARG A 515 16.84 -1.82 17.10
N MET A 516 15.75 -1.65 16.36
CA MET A 516 15.44 -2.41 15.15
C MET A 516 16.48 -2.14 14.04
N VAL A 517 16.93 -0.90 13.92
CA VAL A 517 18.01 -0.53 12.99
C VAL A 517 19.29 -1.26 13.34
N LYS A 518 19.68 -1.28 14.61
CA LYS A 518 20.89 -1.96 15.07
C LYS A 518 20.82 -3.47 14.88
N ASP A 519 19.67 -4.08 15.19
CA ASP A 519 19.46 -5.51 14.98
C ASP A 519 19.56 -5.88 13.50
N ALA A 520 19.01 -5.03 12.63
CA ALA A 520 19.09 -5.23 11.19
C ALA A 520 20.53 -5.15 10.68
N GLU A 521 21.32 -4.20 11.17
CA GLU A 521 22.74 -4.04 10.81
C GLU A 521 23.57 -5.24 11.29
N ALA A 522 23.30 -5.72 12.51
CA ALA A 522 24.02 -6.86 13.10
C ALA A 522 23.81 -8.16 12.29
N HIS A 523 22.68 -8.31 11.61
CA HIS A 523 22.34 -9.49 10.82
C HIS A 523 22.54 -9.30 9.31
N ALA A 524 22.98 -8.12 8.87
CA ALA A 524 23.12 -7.80 7.44
C ALA A 524 24.12 -8.71 6.71
N GLU A 525 25.14 -9.20 7.38
CA GLU A 525 26.14 -10.11 6.79
C GLU A 525 25.64 -11.56 6.72
N GLU A 526 24.65 -11.92 7.54
CA GLU A 526 24.06 -13.26 7.56
C GLU A 526 22.94 -13.39 6.52
N ASP A 527 22.34 -12.27 6.14
CA ASP A 527 21.29 -12.17 5.15
C ASP A 527 21.90 -11.89 3.75
#